data_65dbf2e66596d2c166460a9755de26cd
#
_entry.id   65dbf2e66596d2c166460a9755de26cd
#
_cell.length_a   1.000
_cell.length_b   1.000
_cell.length_c   1.000
_cell.angle_alpha   90.00
_cell.angle_beta   90.00
_cell.angle_gamma   90.00
#
_symmetry.space_group_name_H-M   'P 1'
#
loop_
_entity.id
_entity.type
_entity.pdbx_description
1 polymer ?
#
loop_
_entity_poly.entity_id
_entity_poly.type
_entity_poly.pdbx_seq_one_letter_code
_entity_poly.pdbx_strand_id
1 'polypeptide(L)'
;MPRSAPSLLLLCLLCLVACAGADGEAPSSPEDGDRPDPPAASNPRPAAFAFACGELALVAMPEDDLVQIRMPDRALTLPQVPAASGAKYQRGEVSFWSKGEEATLVLDGREYACRLVPDPFAEARGRGIVFRALGQEPGWVLDLEPATGLHLVYDYGEQEATVPFTVPVVGPGRTRIESGNGRDEVAVVIEPRFCADAMSGAPFPATVTVTVNGRTLQGCGARLVPGAPPGL
;
A
#
# COMPACT_ATOMS: atom_id res chain seq x y z
N MET A 1 44.68 51.11 15.08
CA MET A 1 46.14 50.99 15.07
C MET A 1 46.49 49.68 14.39
N PRO A 2 47.26 49.75 13.33
CA PRO A 2 47.54 48.58 12.45
C PRO A 2 48.91 48.00 12.78
N ARG A 3 49.09 46.72 12.46
CA ARG A 3 50.41 46.09 12.16
C ARG A 3 50.13 44.80 11.39
N SER A 4 50.32 44.73 10.07
CA SER A 4 51.56 44.56 9.27
C SER A 4 52.03 43.11 9.21
N ALA A 5 51.97 42.59 7.99
CA ALA A 5 52.56 41.33 7.49
C ALA A 5 54.13 41.29 7.64
N PRO A 6 54.83 40.18 7.32
CA PRO A 6 55.26 40.07 5.92
C PRO A 6 55.28 38.66 5.30
N SER A 7 55.28 38.67 3.98
CA SER A 7 55.69 37.70 2.99
C SER A 7 57.01 36.99 3.28
N LEU A 8 57.08 35.71 2.91
CA LEU A 8 58.36 35.09 2.50
C LEU A 8 58.16 34.27 1.24
N LEU A 9 58.63 34.81 0.15
CA LEU A 9 58.97 34.09 -1.07
C LEU A 9 60.14 33.15 -0.79
N LEU A 10 60.05 31.90 -1.22
CA LEU A 10 61.27 31.11 -1.50
C LEU A 10 61.11 30.30 -2.78
N LEU A 11 61.93 30.64 -3.70
CA LEU A 11 62.19 30.12 -5.02
C LEU A 11 63.11 28.90 -4.90
N CYS A 12 62.80 27.76 -5.51
CA CYS A 12 63.82 26.71 -5.88
C CYS A 12 63.16 25.77 -6.89
N LEU A 13 63.53 25.88 -8.06
CA LEU A 13 64.64 25.24 -8.86
C LEU A 13 64.15 23.98 -9.58
N LEU A 14 64.19 24.10 -10.91
CA LEU A 14 64.01 23.03 -11.91
C LEU A 14 64.91 21.80 -11.58
N CYS A 15 64.30 20.62 -11.67
CA CYS A 15 65.00 19.40 -12.07
C CYS A 15 64.23 18.75 -13.22
N LEU A 16 64.72 18.99 -14.41
CA LEU A 16 64.46 18.18 -15.60
C LEU A 16 65.22 16.88 -15.44
N VAL A 17 64.49 15.74 -15.30
CA VAL A 17 65.06 14.44 -15.60
C VAL A 17 64.15 13.79 -16.63
N ALA A 18 64.71 13.71 -17.83
CA ALA A 18 64.16 12.88 -18.89
C ALA A 18 64.52 11.42 -18.57
N CYS A 19 63.51 10.57 -18.50
CA CYS A 19 63.68 9.13 -18.64
C CYS A 19 62.75 8.59 -19.68
N ALA A 20 63.38 7.91 -20.62
CA ALA A 20 62.81 7.30 -21.79
C ALA A 20 61.80 6.19 -21.49
N GLY A 21 61.02 5.93 -22.48
CA GLY A 21 59.91 4.99 -22.63
C GLY A 21 60.05 3.60 -21.97
N ALA A 22 58.92 3.17 -21.44
CA ALA A 22 58.54 1.77 -21.42
C ALA A 22 57.05 1.74 -21.70
N ASP A 23 56.73 1.21 -22.88
CA ASP A 23 55.38 0.83 -23.26
C ASP A 23 54.90 -0.25 -22.29
N GLY A 24 54.24 0.18 -21.21
CA GLY A 24 53.54 -0.68 -20.27
C GLY A 24 52.04 -0.57 -20.60
N GLU A 25 51.58 -1.53 -21.40
CA GLU A 25 50.16 -1.82 -21.60
C GLU A 25 49.51 -2.03 -20.24
N ALA A 26 48.66 -1.09 -19.85
CA ALA A 26 47.85 -1.22 -18.65
C ALA A 26 46.93 -2.44 -18.83
N PRO A 27 46.82 -3.35 -17.85
CA PRO A 27 45.83 -4.42 -17.93
C PRO A 27 44.45 -3.75 -18.00
N SER A 28 43.73 -3.99 -19.11
CA SER A 28 42.34 -3.72 -19.26
C SER A 28 41.61 -4.37 -18.09
N SER A 29 40.99 -3.55 -17.25
CA SER A 29 40.00 -4.03 -16.25
C SER A 29 39.02 -4.92 -16.98
N PRO A 30 38.65 -6.10 -16.44
CA PRO A 30 37.57 -6.88 -17.00
C PRO A 30 36.32 -5.97 -17.04
N GLU A 31 35.76 -5.82 -18.23
CA GLU A 31 34.47 -5.21 -18.44
C GLU A 31 33.51 -5.85 -17.45
N ASP A 32 32.89 -5.02 -16.65
CA ASP A 32 31.82 -5.37 -15.71
C ASP A 32 30.60 -5.76 -16.57
N GLY A 33 30.80 -6.84 -17.35
CA GLY A 33 29.86 -7.42 -18.28
C GLY A 33 28.78 -8.15 -17.50
N ASP A 34 27.58 -7.66 -17.65
CA ASP A 34 26.34 -8.43 -17.53
C ASP A 34 26.03 -8.97 -16.13
N ARG A 35 26.03 -8.09 -15.13
CA ARG A 35 25.26 -8.35 -13.93
C ARG A 35 23.80 -8.10 -14.29
N PRO A 36 22.94 -9.14 -14.39
CA PRO A 36 21.51 -8.90 -14.60
C PRO A 36 21.02 -7.97 -13.52
N ASP A 37 20.39 -6.87 -13.93
CA ASP A 37 19.71 -5.98 -12.99
C ASP A 37 18.84 -6.81 -12.06
N PRO A 38 18.89 -6.57 -10.73
CA PRO A 38 18.00 -7.26 -9.82
C PRO A 38 16.56 -7.00 -10.33
N PRO A 39 15.71 -8.06 -10.41
CA PRO A 39 14.35 -7.90 -10.86
C PRO A 39 13.73 -6.76 -10.08
N ALA A 40 13.24 -5.73 -10.79
CA ALA A 40 12.53 -4.62 -10.19
C ALA A 40 11.49 -5.22 -9.23
N ALA A 41 11.58 -4.87 -7.95
CA ALA A 41 10.69 -5.40 -6.92
C ALA A 41 9.26 -5.11 -7.37
N SER A 42 8.58 -6.11 -7.91
CA SER A 42 7.22 -5.98 -8.41
C SER A 42 6.34 -5.68 -7.20
N ASN A 43 5.68 -4.53 -7.21
CA ASN A 43 4.72 -4.19 -6.18
C ASN A 43 3.68 -5.34 -6.09
N PRO A 44 3.45 -5.94 -4.90
CA PRO A 44 2.50 -7.05 -4.78
C PRO A 44 1.13 -6.69 -5.34
N ARG A 45 0.45 -7.68 -5.93
CA ARG A 45 -0.90 -7.47 -6.48
C ARG A 45 -1.84 -6.97 -5.37
N PRO A 46 -2.70 -5.96 -5.64
CA PRO A 46 -3.70 -5.52 -4.68
C PRO A 46 -4.69 -6.64 -4.31
N ALA A 47 -5.11 -6.69 -3.05
CA ALA A 47 -6.17 -7.61 -2.61
C ALA A 47 -7.58 -7.08 -2.94
N ALA A 48 -7.72 -5.78 -3.22
CA ALA A 48 -8.98 -5.11 -3.51
C ALA A 48 -8.79 -4.08 -4.61
N PHE A 49 -9.83 -3.92 -5.45
CA PHE A 49 -9.89 -2.99 -6.56
C PHE A 49 -11.15 -2.15 -6.45
N ALA A 50 -10.99 -0.84 -6.35
CA ALA A 50 -12.10 0.11 -6.29
C ALA A 50 -12.49 0.54 -7.71
N PHE A 51 -13.81 0.61 -7.99
CA PHE A 51 -14.34 1.04 -9.27
C PHE A 51 -15.41 2.10 -9.08
N ALA A 52 -15.39 3.10 -9.96
CA ALA A 52 -16.46 4.07 -10.14
C ALA A 52 -17.29 3.67 -11.36
N CYS A 53 -18.61 3.49 -11.20
CA CYS A 53 -19.55 3.03 -12.19
C CYS A 53 -20.69 4.05 -12.38
N GLY A 54 -20.36 5.27 -12.83
CA GLY A 54 -21.26 6.41 -12.78
C GLY A 54 -21.44 6.92 -11.35
N GLU A 55 -22.67 6.91 -10.84
CA GLU A 55 -22.96 7.29 -9.45
C GLU A 55 -22.75 6.13 -8.45
N LEU A 56 -22.55 4.91 -8.95
CA LEU A 56 -22.29 3.74 -8.14
C LEU A 56 -20.80 3.57 -7.90
N ALA A 57 -20.40 3.38 -6.66
CA ALA A 57 -19.04 2.96 -6.31
C ALA A 57 -19.05 1.54 -5.78
N LEU A 58 -18.02 0.75 -6.11
CA LEU A 58 -17.87 -0.60 -5.61
C LEU A 58 -16.40 -0.95 -5.32
N VAL A 59 -16.20 -1.94 -4.48
CA VAL A 59 -14.91 -2.58 -4.26
C VAL A 59 -15.00 -4.06 -4.62
N ALA A 60 -14.19 -4.50 -5.57
CA ALA A 60 -14.06 -5.88 -5.99
C ALA A 60 -12.84 -6.52 -5.33
N MET A 61 -13.01 -7.67 -4.69
CA MET A 61 -11.97 -8.44 -4.03
C MET A 61 -11.96 -9.85 -4.61
N PRO A 62 -11.12 -10.11 -5.62
CA PRO A 62 -10.93 -11.45 -6.17
C PRO A 62 -10.23 -12.34 -5.15
N GLU A 63 -10.77 -13.53 -4.92
CA GLU A 63 -10.22 -14.56 -4.04
C GLU A 63 -10.50 -15.93 -4.67
N ASP A 64 -9.43 -16.62 -5.06
CA ASP A 64 -9.50 -17.88 -5.82
C ASP A 64 -10.42 -17.74 -7.05
N ASP A 65 -11.45 -18.59 -7.15
CA ASP A 65 -12.43 -18.61 -8.25
C ASP A 65 -13.67 -17.73 -7.97
N LEU A 66 -13.60 -16.81 -7.03
CA LEU A 66 -14.70 -15.94 -6.63
C LEU A 66 -14.28 -14.48 -6.70
N VAL A 67 -15.26 -13.59 -6.82
CA VAL A 67 -15.10 -12.20 -6.47
C VAL A 67 -16.15 -11.81 -5.42
N GLN A 68 -15.69 -11.17 -4.34
CA GLN A 68 -16.56 -10.46 -3.44
C GLN A 68 -16.66 -9.01 -3.90
N ILE A 69 -17.87 -8.49 -4.06
CA ILE A 69 -18.12 -7.11 -4.45
C ILE A 69 -18.87 -6.44 -3.31
N ARG A 70 -18.36 -5.32 -2.82
CA ARG A 70 -19.03 -4.49 -1.81
C ARG A 70 -19.46 -3.18 -2.40
N MET A 71 -20.71 -2.82 -2.14
CA MET A 71 -21.36 -1.59 -2.52
C MET A 71 -22.02 -0.96 -1.29
N PRO A 72 -22.44 0.32 -1.35
CA PRO A 72 -23.03 1.00 -0.20
C PRO A 72 -24.22 0.27 0.43
N ASP A 73 -25.05 -0.37 -0.38
CA ASP A 73 -26.32 -0.98 0.02
C ASP A 73 -26.31 -2.52 0.06
N ARG A 74 -25.29 -3.15 -0.54
CA ARG A 74 -25.23 -4.62 -0.65
C ARG A 74 -23.83 -5.17 -0.84
N ALA A 75 -23.70 -6.48 -0.61
CA ALA A 75 -22.52 -7.26 -0.98
C ALA A 75 -22.94 -8.44 -1.86
N LEU A 76 -22.09 -8.76 -2.84
CA LEU A 76 -22.29 -9.89 -3.76
C LEU A 76 -21.07 -10.80 -3.71
N THR A 77 -21.30 -12.09 -3.98
CA THR A 77 -20.22 -13.05 -4.25
C THR A 77 -20.54 -13.74 -5.54
N LEU A 78 -19.68 -13.62 -6.54
CA LEU A 78 -19.87 -14.16 -7.88
C LEU A 78 -18.75 -15.17 -8.19
N PRO A 79 -19.08 -16.36 -8.69
CA PRO A 79 -18.08 -17.31 -9.19
C PRO A 79 -17.48 -16.82 -10.51
N GLN A 80 -16.20 -17.16 -10.73
CA GLN A 80 -15.54 -16.90 -11.99
C GLN A 80 -16.12 -17.80 -13.09
N VAL A 81 -16.23 -17.22 -14.29
CA VAL A 81 -16.67 -17.93 -15.50
C VAL A 81 -15.67 -17.73 -16.63
N PRO A 82 -15.59 -18.63 -17.61
CA PRO A 82 -14.73 -18.46 -18.78
C PRO A 82 -14.99 -17.13 -19.49
N ALA A 83 -13.92 -16.44 -19.86
CA ALA A 83 -13.96 -15.23 -20.67
C ALA A 83 -12.82 -15.24 -21.69
N ALA A 84 -13.01 -14.61 -22.84
CA ALA A 84 -11.99 -14.50 -23.88
C ALA A 84 -10.79 -13.63 -23.43
N SER A 85 -11.03 -12.65 -22.54
CA SER A 85 -9.99 -11.79 -21.96
C SER A 85 -10.47 -11.19 -20.64
N GLY A 86 -9.53 -10.80 -19.77
CA GLY A 86 -9.84 -10.26 -18.44
C GLY A 86 -10.40 -11.33 -17.51
N ALA A 87 -11.06 -10.89 -16.43
CA ALA A 87 -11.70 -11.77 -15.45
C ALA A 87 -13.21 -11.50 -15.42
N LYS A 88 -14.00 -12.54 -15.68
CA LYS A 88 -15.47 -12.46 -15.65
C LYS A 88 -16.01 -13.32 -14.53
N TYR A 89 -16.96 -12.78 -13.79
CA TYR A 89 -17.67 -13.44 -12.71
C TYR A 89 -19.15 -13.29 -12.93
N GLN A 90 -19.94 -14.36 -12.72
CA GLN A 90 -21.36 -14.33 -13.02
C GLN A 90 -22.16 -15.27 -12.12
N ARG A 91 -23.33 -14.81 -11.67
CA ARG A 91 -24.33 -15.63 -11.01
C ARG A 91 -25.72 -15.19 -11.49
N GLY A 92 -26.39 -16.05 -12.26
CA GLY A 92 -27.65 -15.71 -12.90
C GLY A 92 -27.50 -14.52 -13.85
N GLU A 93 -28.31 -13.50 -13.68
CA GLU A 93 -28.29 -12.26 -14.49
C GLU A 93 -27.27 -11.23 -14.00
N VAL A 94 -26.67 -11.43 -12.83
CA VAL A 94 -25.65 -10.54 -12.29
C VAL A 94 -24.27 -10.95 -12.80
N SER A 95 -23.52 -10.02 -13.38
CA SER A 95 -22.15 -10.26 -13.83
C SER A 95 -21.23 -9.07 -13.58
N PHE A 96 -19.97 -9.39 -13.33
CA PHE A 96 -18.88 -8.42 -13.25
C PHE A 96 -17.74 -8.88 -14.13
N TRP A 97 -17.34 -8.08 -15.09
CA TRP A 97 -16.27 -8.38 -16.03
C TRP A 97 -15.25 -7.26 -16.06
N SER A 98 -14.04 -7.54 -15.59
CA SER A 98 -12.94 -6.57 -15.53
C SER A 98 -11.84 -6.89 -16.53
N LYS A 99 -11.30 -5.85 -17.17
CA LYS A 99 -10.19 -5.92 -18.12
C LYS A 99 -9.33 -4.65 -18.03
N GLY A 100 -8.15 -4.78 -17.45
CA GLY A 100 -7.28 -3.62 -17.20
C GLY A 100 -7.96 -2.64 -16.24
N GLU A 101 -8.05 -1.38 -16.64
CA GLU A 101 -8.67 -0.32 -15.85
C GLU A 101 -10.20 -0.20 -16.02
N GLU A 102 -10.78 -1.02 -16.88
CA GLU A 102 -12.21 -0.98 -17.17
C GLU A 102 -12.92 -2.22 -16.62
N ALA A 103 -14.17 -2.06 -16.23
CA ALA A 103 -15.05 -3.14 -15.91
C ALA A 103 -16.48 -2.84 -16.35
N THR A 104 -17.26 -3.91 -16.53
CA THR A 104 -18.70 -3.85 -16.75
C THR A 104 -19.40 -4.60 -15.63
N LEU A 105 -20.33 -3.96 -14.96
CA LEU A 105 -21.24 -4.56 -13.98
C LEU A 105 -22.63 -4.65 -14.58
N VAL A 106 -23.22 -5.83 -14.62
CA VAL A 106 -24.65 -6.03 -14.89
C VAL A 106 -25.33 -6.34 -13.57
N LEU A 107 -26.27 -5.49 -13.17
CA LEU A 107 -26.98 -5.59 -11.89
C LEU A 107 -28.40 -5.09 -12.03
N ASP A 108 -29.37 -5.86 -11.53
CA ASP A 108 -30.80 -5.50 -11.55
C ASP A 108 -31.28 -5.17 -12.97
N GLY A 109 -30.80 -5.89 -13.99
CA GLY A 109 -31.14 -5.69 -15.40
C GLY A 109 -30.54 -4.43 -16.04
N ARG A 110 -29.60 -3.76 -15.38
CA ARG A 110 -28.88 -2.60 -15.90
C ARG A 110 -27.42 -2.92 -16.09
N GLU A 111 -26.81 -2.32 -17.11
CA GLU A 111 -25.38 -2.36 -17.35
C GLU A 111 -24.73 -1.05 -16.91
N TYR A 112 -23.64 -1.17 -16.17
CA TYR A 112 -22.83 -0.05 -15.67
C TYR A 112 -21.41 -0.18 -16.24
N ALA A 113 -20.96 0.85 -16.94
CA ALA A 113 -19.55 0.98 -17.32
C ALA A 113 -18.78 1.51 -16.11
N CYS A 114 -17.73 0.79 -15.73
CA CYS A 114 -16.94 1.06 -14.55
C CYS A 114 -15.49 1.36 -14.92
N ARG A 115 -14.87 2.27 -14.19
CA ARG A 115 -13.44 2.58 -14.31
C ARG A 115 -12.74 2.37 -12.97
N LEU A 116 -11.56 1.77 -13.03
CA LEU A 116 -10.71 1.56 -11.86
C LEU A 116 -10.33 2.91 -11.22
N VAL A 117 -10.52 3.00 -9.93
CA VAL A 117 -10.04 4.13 -9.12
C VAL A 117 -8.58 3.88 -8.75
N PRO A 118 -7.69 4.89 -8.85
CA PRO A 118 -6.32 4.75 -8.42
C PRO A 118 -6.21 4.21 -6.99
N ASP A 119 -5.31 3.25 -6.76
CA ASP A 119 -5.10 2.67 -5.44
C ASP A 119 -4.31 3.64 -4.54
N PRO A 120 -4.96 4.21 -3.50
CA PRO A 120 -4.30 5.16 -2.61
C PRO A 120 -3.24 4.51 -1.72
N PHE A 121 -3.21 3.17 -1.65
CA PHE A 121 -2.32 2.40 -0.79
C PHE A 121 -1.19 1.68 -1.53
N ALA A 122 -1.00 1.94 -2.82
CA ALA A 122 0.02 1.28 -3.66
C ALA A 122 1.43 1.40 -3.06
N GLU A 123 1.80 2.57 -2.56
CA GLU A 123 3.10 2.80 -1.91
C GLU A 123 3.24 2.02 -0.60
N ALA A 124 2.21 2.01 0.25
CA ALA A 124 2.21 1.27 1.51
C ALA A 124 2.37 -0.24 1.27
N ARG A 125 1.68 -0.78 0.26
CA ARG A 125 1.82 -2.18 -0.16
C ARG A 125 3.25 -2.50 -0.60
N GLY A 126 3.90 -1.62 -1.33
CA GLY A 126 5.31 -1.75 -1.74
C GLY A 126 6.28 -1.78 -0.55
N ARG A 127 5.91 -1.22 0.60
CA ARG A 127 6.69 -1.28 1.84
C ARG A 127 6.45 -2.51 2.71
N GLY A 128 5.56 -3.42 2.32
CA GLY A 128 5.27 -4.64 3.10
C GLY A 128 4.10 -4.49 4.09
N ILE A 129 3.37 -3.38 4.05
CA ILE A 129 2.16 -3.19 4.83
C ILE A 129 1.08 -4.16 4.32
N VAL A 130 0.51 -4.96 5.19
CA VAL A 130 -0.51 -5.95 4.82
C VAL A 130 -1.95 -5.47 5.02
N PHE A 131 -2.14 -4.49 5.91
CA PHE A 131 -3.40 -3.81 6.13
C PHE A 131 -3.15 -2.34 6.44
N ARG A 132 -3.93 -1.45 5.84
CA ARG A 132 -3.93 -0.01 6.14
C ARG A 132 -5.34 0.48 6.34
N ALA A 133 -5.49 1.38 7.32
CA ALA A 133 -6.71 2.13 7.54
C ALA A 133 -6.41 3.61 7.73
N LEU A 134 -7.40 4.44 7.45
CA LEU A 134 -7.30 5.88 7.62
C LEU A 134 -8.65 6.49 8.03
N GLY A 135 -8.60 7.66 8.64
CA GLY A 135 -9.76 8.49 8.91
C GLY A 135 -9.38 9.97 8.92
N GLN A 136 -10.38 10.85 8.83
CA GLN A 136 -10.17 12.26 8.55
C GLN A 136 -10.45 13.18 9.75
N GLU A 137 -11.29 12.76 10.70
CA GLU A 137 -11.73 13.62 11.81
C GLU A 137 -11.61 12.91 13.18
N PRO A 138 -10.49 13.11 13.88
CA PRO A 138 -9.25 13.75 13.44
C PRO A 138 -8.51 12.93 12.40
N GLY A 139 -7.55 13.51 11.66
CA GLY A 139 -6.72 12.76 10.70
C GLY A 139 -5.88 11.69 11.38
N TRP A 140 -5.96 10.45 10.88
CA TRP A 140 -5.15 9.32 11.37
C TRP A 140 -4.87 8.29 10.27
N VAL A 141 -3.80 7.53 10.44
CA VAL A 141 -3.43 6.38 9.61
C VAL A 141 -2.95 5.26 10.52
N LEU A 142 -3.43 4.05 10.29
CA LEU A 142 -2.97 2.81 10.90
C LEU A 142 -2.35 1.91 9.84
N ASP A 143 -1.11 1.50 10.07
CA ASP A 143 -0.41 0.48 9.30
C ASP A 143 -0.23 -0.78 10.14
N LEU A 144 -0.47 -1.92 9.50
CA LEU A 144 -0.19 -3.22 10.09
C LEU A 144 0.84 -3.94 9.22
N GLU A 145 1.96 -4.23 9.83
CA GLU A 145 3.04 -5.04 9.27
C GLU A 145 3.37 -6.19 10.23
N PRO A 146 3.22 -7.45 9.83
CA PRO A 146 3.40 -8.60 10.74
C PRO A 146 4.77 -8.65 11.42
N ALA A 147 5.82 -8.12 10.77
CA ALA A 147 7.17 -8.12 11.30
C ALA A 147 7.42 -7.05 12.38
N THR A 148 6.76 -5.89 12.28
CA THR A 148 7.01 -4.72 13.14
C THR A 148 5.84 -4.36 14.06
N GLY A 149 4.63 -4.80 13.73
CA GLY A 149 3.43 -4.60 14.54
C GLY A 149 2.41 -3.65 13.93
N LEU A 150 1.65 -2.98 14.78
CA LEU A 150 0.71 -1.92 14.42
C LEU A 150 1.38 -0.58 14.67
N HIS A 151 1.38 0.26 13.65
CA HIS A 151 1.84 1.63 13.72
C HIS A 151 0.68 2.58 13.44
N LEU A 152 0.29 3.37 14.43
CA LEU A 152 -0.79 4.35 14.37
C LEU A 152 -0.21 5.76 14.49
N VAL A 153 -0.47 6.58 13.50
CA VAL A 153 -0.24 8.04 13.55
C VAL A 153 -1.60 8.71 13.59
N TYR A 154 -1.85 9.60 14.55
CA TYR A 154 -3.15 10.22 14.74
C TYR A 154 -3.04 11.67 15.18
N ASP A 155 -4.18 12.36 15.33
CA ASP A 155 -4.20 13.80 15.59
C ASP A 155 -3.42 14.61 14.54
N TYR A 156 -3.68 14.32 13.25
CA TYR A 156 -3.00 15.01 12.13
C TYR A 156 -1.47 14.86 12.14
N GLY A 157 -0.95 13.77 12.74
CA GLY A 157 0.48 13.49 12.83
C GLY A 157 1.16 13.95 14.11
N GLU A 158 0.41 14.54 15.06
CA GLU A 158 0.97 15.01 16.33
C GLU A 158 1.21 13.89 17.34
N GLN A 159 0.51 12.77 17.19
CA GLN A 159 0.57 11.61 18.07
C GLN A 159 0.92 10.34 17.31
N GLU A 160 1.63 9.45 17.99
CA GLU A 160 2.06 8.17 17.42
C GLU A 160 1.99 7.08 18.50
N ALA A 161 1.54 5.89 18.11
CA ALA A 161 1.57 4.68 18.92
C ALA A 161 2.07 3.50 18.08
N THR A 162 3.04 2.76 18.60
CA THR A 162 3.54 1.53 17.98
C THR A 162 3.43 0.38 18.98
N VAL A 163 2.68 -0.66 18.62
CA VAL A 163 2.46 -1.83 19.47
C VAL A 163 2.74 -3.12 18.71
N PRO A 164 3.16 -4.21 19.39
CA PRO A 164 3.47 -5.48 18.71
C PRO A 164 2.27 -6.03 17.92
N PHE A 165 2.55 -6.84 16.90
CA PHE A 165 1.51 -7.59 16.23
C PHE A 165 0.96 -8.69 17.15
N THR A 166 -0.36 -8.77 17.24
CA THR A 166 -1.08 -9.85 17.90
C THR A 166 -2.00 -10.56 16.91
N VAL A 167 -2.23 -11.84 17.11
CA VAL A 167 -3.08 -12.62 16.21
C VAL A 167 -4.51 -12.08 16.26
N PRO A 168 -5.10 -11.75 15.08
CA PRO A 168 -6.47 -11.26 15.02
C PRO A 168 -7.49 -12.29 15.55
N VAL A 169 -8.48 -11.84 16.28
CA VAL A 169 -9.64 -12.64 16.68
C VAL A 169 -10.75 -12.43 15.66
N VAL A 170 -11.00 -13.46 14.86
CA VAL A 170 -12.05 -13.43 13.83
C VAL A 170 -13.36 -13.87 14.44
N GLY A 171 -14.37 -13.01 14.41
CA GLY A 171 -15.72 -13.26 14.86
C GLY A 171 -16.77 -13.08 13.75
N PRO A 172 -18.04 -13.34 14.05
CA PRO A 172 -19.12 -13.10 13.09
C PRO A 172 -19.18 -11.62 12.67
N GLY A 173 -18.87 -11.37 11.38
CA GLY A 173 -18.98 -10.04 10.76
C GLY A 173 -17.97 -9.00 11.26
N ARG A 174 -16.94 -9.38 12.00
CA ARG A 174 -15.85 -8.47 12.41
C ARG A 174 -14.58 -9.21 12.81
N THR A 175 -13.47 -8.53 12.68
CA THR A 175 -12.17 -8.95 13.21
C THR A 175 -11.73 -7.96 14.27
N ARG A 176 -11.13 -8.45 15.35
CA ARG A 176 -10.61 -7.64 16.44
C ARG A 176 -9.13 -7.94 16.66
N ILE A 177 -8.35 -6.89 16.84
CA ILE A 177 -6.93 -6.95 17.21
C ILE A 177 -6.78 -6.10 18.46
N GLU A 178 -6.17 -6.64 19.49
CA GLU A 178 -5.85 -5.94 20.73
C GLU A 178 -4.36 -6.11 21.00
N SER A 179 -3.67 -5.01 21.24
CA SER A 179 -2.24 -5.01 21.53
C SER A 179 -1.84 -3.84 22.41
N GLY A 180 -0.72 -3.99 23.11
CA GLY A 180 -0.15 -2.95 23.94
C GLY A 180 1.33 -3.16 24.17
N ASN A 181 2.03 -2.08 24.55
CA ASN A 181 3.46 -2.10 24.87
C ASN A 181 3.77 -1.61 26.29
N GLY A 182 2.74 -1.46 27.14
CA GLY A 182 2.84 -0.94 28.51
C GLY A 182 2.75 0.59 28.61
N ARG A 183 2.89 1.30 27.49
CA ARG A 183 2.65 2.74 27.37
C ARG A 183 1.36 3.02 26.60
N ASP A 184 1.18 2.32 25.49
CA ASP A 184 0.05 2.49 24.59
C ASP A 184 -0.74 1.18 24.52
N GLU A 185 -2.05 1.32 24.56
CA GLU A 185 -3.03 0.24 24.32
C GLU A 185 -3.81 0.56 23.06
N VAL A 186 -3.80 -0.36 22.09
CA VAL A 186 -4.48 -0.20 20.81
C VAL A 186 -5.43 -1.37 20.59
N ALA A 187 -6.69 -1.07 20.31
CA ALA A 187 -7.69 -2.03 19.86
C ALA A 187 -8.21 -1.62 18.48
N VAL A 188 -8.23 -2.55 17.54
CA VAL A 188 -8.72 -2.34 16.19
C VAL A 188 -9.89 -3.28 15.93
N VAL A 189 -11.00 -2.73 15.45
CA VAL A 189 -12.17 -3.50 14.99
C VAL A 189 -12.33 -3.24 13.49
N ILE A 190 -12.30 -4.32 12.71
CA ILE A 190 -12.44 -4.30 11.26
C ILE A 190 -13.76 -4.96 10.92
N GLU A 191 -14.67 -4.25 10.30
CA GLU A 191 -15.95 -4.78 9.84
C GLU A 191 -15.95 -4.82 8.30
N PRO A 192 -16.21 -5.99 7.68
CA PRO A 192 -16.20 -6.16 6.23
C PRO A 192 -17.43 -5.51 5.57
N ARG A 193 -17.52 -4.20 5.66
CA ARG A 193 -18.60 -3.37 5.09
C ARG A 193 -18.01 -2.30 4.19
N PHE A 194 -18.73 -1.94 3.14
CA PHE A 194 -18.37 -0.79 2.29
C PHE A 194 -18.16 0.46 3.15
N CYS A 195 -17.09 1.17 2.88
CA CYS A 195 -16.75 2.43 3.53
C CYS A 195 -16.32 3.43 2.46
N ALA A 196 -16.89 4.63 2.48
CA ALA A 196 -16.40 5.74 1.66
C ALA A 196 -15.62 6.70 2.56
N ASP A 197 -14.40 7.04 2.17
CA ASP A 197 -13.61 8.05 2.87
C ASP A 197 -14.33 9.40 2.90
N ALA A 198 -14.43 10.01 4.07
CA ALA A 198 -15.24 11.20 4.27
C ALA A 198 -14.74 12.43 3.48
N MET A 199 -13.45 12.49 3.14
CA MET A 199 -12.85 13.62 2.44
C MET A 199 -12.83 13.40 0.92
N SER A 200 -12.37 12.24 0.47
CA SER A 200 -12.15 11.94 -0.96
C SER A 200 -13.34 11.22 -1.61
N GLY A 201 -14.23 10.62 -0.80
CA GLY A 201 -15.27 9.72 -1.30
C GLY A 201 -14.71 8.37 -1.80
N ALA A 202 -13.42 8.12 -1.68
CA ALA A 202 -12.78 6.89 -2.15
C ALA A 202 -13.40 5.66 -1.47
N PRO A 203 -13.75 4.61 -2.23
CA PRO A 203 -14.40 3.43 -1.69
C PRO A 203 -13.36 2.44 -1.13
N PHE A 204 -13.64 1.89 0.05
CA PHE A 204 -12.84 0.87 0.73
C PHE A 204 -13.70 -0.34 1.12
N PRO A 205 -13.08 -1.54 1.26
CA PRO A 205 -13.81 -2.76 1.58
C PRO A 205 -14.18 -2.92 3.05
N ALA A 206 -13.63 -2.10 3.95
CA ALA A 206 -13.88 -2.26 5.39
C ALA A 206 -14.09 -0.92 6.10
N THR A 207 -14.99 -0.92 7.07
CA THR A 207 -15.09 0.10 8.11
C THR A 207 -14.15 -0.30 9.25
N VAL A 208 -13.40 0.67 9.77
CA VAL A 208 -12.41 0.44 10.82
C VAL A 208 -12.63 1.37 11.99
N THR A 209 -12.66 0.79 13.19
CA THR A 209 -12.66 1.53 14.45
C THR A 209 -11.35 1.23 15.19
N VAL A 210 -10.60 2.25 15.51
CA VAL A 210 -9.38 2.16 16.33
C VAL A 210 -9.64 2.82 17.68
N THR A 211 -9.33 2.12 18.75
CA THR A 211 -9.31 2.69 20.10
C THR A 211 -7.85 2.73 20.57
N VAL A 212 -7.33 3.90 20.84
CA VAL A 212 -5.98 4.11 21.37
C VAL A 212 -6.06 4.86 22.69
N ASN A 213 -5.55 4.26 23.77
CA ASN A 213 -5.52 4.85 25.11
C ASN A 213 -6.90 5.39 25.55
N GLY A 214 -7.99 4.66 25.23
CA GLY A 214 -9.37 5.03 25.53
C GLY A 214 -10.03 5.99 24.52
N ARG A 215 -9.29 6.54 23.56
CA ARG A 215 -9.82 7.42 22.50
C ARG A 215 -10.21 6.60 21.28
N THR A 216 -11.40 6.87 20.73
CA THR A 216 -11.93 6.14 19.57
C THR A 216 -11.81 6.98 18.30
N LEU A 217 -11.30 6.36 17.24
CA LEU A 217 -11.13 6.88 15.89
C LEU A 217 -11.90 6.00 14.92
N GLN A 218 -12.54 6.59 13.91
CA GLN A 218 -13.31 5.85 12.90
C GLN A 218 -12.81 6.19 11.49
N GLY A 219 -12.89 5.22 10.60
CA GLY A 219 -12.47 5.41 9.22
C GLY A 219 -12.64 4.17 8.36
N CYS A 220 -11.92 4.15 7.26
CA CYS A 220 -11.95 3.12 6.24
C CYS A 220 -10.64 2.37 6.16
N GLY A 221 -10.66 1.12 5.70
CA GLY A 221 -9.44 0.34 5.54
C GLY A 221 -9.53 -0.74 4.49
N ALA A 222 -8.37 -1.27 4.15
CA ALA A 222 -8.24 -2.37 3.21
C ALA A 222 -7.07 -3.29 3.56
N ARG A 223 -7.24 -4.58 3.31
CA ARG A 223 -6.15 -5.53 3.15
C ARG A 223 -5.40 -5.19 1.86
N LEU A 224 -4.07 -5.11 1.93
CA LEU A 224 -3.26 -4.64 0.81
C LEU A 224 -2.73 -5.76 -0.07
N VAL A 225 -2.52 -6.94 0.49
CA VAL A 225 -1.98 -8.10 -0.24
C VAL A 225 -2.89 -9.32 -0.07
N PRO A 226 -3.04 -10.18 -1.10
CA PRO A 226 -3.66 -11.49 -0.96
C PRO A 226 -2.89 -12.33 0.05
N GLY A 227 -3.59 -13.23 0.78
CA GLY A 227 -2.95 -14.12 1.73
C GLY A 227 -2.45 -13.45 3.02
N ALA A 228 -2.79 -12.18 3.29
CA ALA A 228 -2.60 -11.59 4.61
C ALA A 228 -3.28 -12.44 5.69
N PRO A 229 -2.86 -12.34 6.97
CA PRO A 229 -3.45 -13.12 8.05
C PRO A 229 -4.98 -13.13 7.99
N PRO A 230 -5.62 -14.28 8.28
CA PRO A 230 -7.09 -14.39 8.27
C PRO A 230 -7.72 -13.28 9.10
N GLY A 231 -8.75 -12.66 8.54
CA GLY A 231 -9.51 -11.61 9.23
C GLY A 231 -8.97 -10.18 9.06
N LEU A 232 -7.91 -9.98 8.29
CA LEU A 232 -7.45 -8.64 7.89
C LEU A 232 -8.07 -8.21 6.58
#